data_3990459d6ff73261adba5bbca08353db
#
_entry.id   3990459d6ff73261adba5bbca08353db
#
_cell.length_a   1.000
_cell.length_b   1.000
_cell.length_c   1.000
_cell.angle_alpha   90.00
_cell.angle_beta   90.00
_cell.angle_gamma   90.00
#
_symmetry.space_group_name_H-M   'P 1'
#
loop_
_entity.id
_entity.type
_entity.pdbx_description
1 polymer ?
#
loop_
_entity_poly.entity_id
_entity_poly.type
_entity_poly.pdbx_seq_one_letter_code
_entity_poly.pdbx_strand_id
1 'polypeptide(L)'
;MPTVGKMVLEPLKTQNGQKGFYSTFSHEKEKASPGYYQVELDSYGIKAELTASERVGFHQYTFPASNDAHIILDMVYNVYHHDNKNVWTFMRVENDSLVTGYRQTKGWARTKKVFFAMKFSKPFKSYGHKKYNKENNENHFLGVTKAEYC
;
A
#
# COMPACT_ATOMS: atom_id res chain seq x y z
N MET A 1 0.22 1.64 -2.49
CA MET A 1 0.13 1.67 -3.97
C MET A 1 -0.89 2.72 -4.36
N PRO A 2 -0.51 3.78 -5.08
CA PRO A 2 -1.48 4.72 -5.66
C PRO A 2 -2.16 4.09 -6.88
N THR A 3 -3.45 4.35 -7.07
CA THR A 3 -4.26 3.86 -8.19
C THR A 3 -5.31 4.87 -8.60
N VAL A 4 -5.84 4.75 -9.81
CA VAL A 4 -6.92 5.59 -10.33
C VAL A 4 -7.98 4.69 -10.98
N GLY A 5 -9.23 5.10 -10.88
CA GLY A 5 -10.37 4.37 -11.45
C GLY A 5 -10.86 3.27 -10.52
N LYS A 6 -11.51 2.26 -11.07
CA LYS A 6 -12.10 1.18 -10.27
C LYS A 6 -11.06 0.52 -9.37
N MET A 7 -11.32 0.53 -8.07
CA MET A 7 -10.43 -0.06 -7.09
C MET A 7 -10.39 -1.59 -7.24
N VAL A 8 -9.20 -2.15 -7.42
CA VAL A 8 -8.97 -3.59 -7.45
C VAL A 8 -8.39 -4.00 -6.10
N LEU A 9 -9.13 -4.77 -5.33
CA LEU A 9 -8.76 -5.20 -3.97
C LEU A 9 -8.14 -6.59 -3.92
N GLU A 10 -7.98 -7.25 -5.07
CA GLU A 10 -7.36 -8.58 -5.15
C GLU A 10 -5.92 -8.43 -5.65
N PRO A 11 -4.93 -8.82 -4.86
CA PRO A 11 -3.54 -8.80 -5.29
C PRO A 11 -3.34 -9.81 -6.43
N LEU A 12 -2.55 -9.43 -7.42
CA LEU A 12 -2.14 -10.26 -8.56
C LEU A 12 -3.27 -10.83 -9.44
N LYS A 13 -4.55 -10.57 -9.11
CA LYS A 13 -5.67 -10.96 -9.97
C LYS A 13 -5.96 -9.87 -10.99
N THR A 14 -6.31 -10.30 -12.19
CA THR A 14 -6.78 -9.41 -13.25
C THR A 14 -8.28 -9.25 -13.10
N GLN A 15 -8.76 -8.03 -12.99
CA GLN A 15 -10.18 -7.71 -13.03
C GLN A 15 -10.41 -6.69 -14.16
N ASN A 16 -11.20 -7.07 -15.16
CA ASN A 16 -11.45 -6.24 -16.36
C ASN A 16 -10.15 -5.77 -17.06
N GLY A 17 -9.14 -6.63 -17.16
CA GLY A 17 -7.86 -6.31 -17.77
C GLY A 17 -6.90 -5.51 -16.88
N GLN A 18 -7.35 -5.04 -15.70
CA GLN A 18 -6.49 -4.40 -14.71
C GLN A 18 -5.93 -5.43 -13.74
N LYS A 19 -4.62 -5.38 -13.54
CA LYS A 19 -3.94 -6.17 -12.50
C LYS A 19 -4.12 -5.44 -11.17
N GLY A 20 -4.44 -6.20 -10.10
CA GLY A 20 -4.52 -5.63 -8.75
C GLY A 20 -3.13 -5.24 -8.23
N PHE A 21 -2.99 -4.26 -7.39
CA PHE A 21 -1.77 -3.73 -6.72
C PHE A 21 -0.49 -3.77 -7.55
N TYR A 22 -0.61 -3.56 -8.85
CA TYR A 22 0.44 -3.77 -9.82
C TYR A 22 0.32 -2.73 -10.93
N SER A 23 1.43 -2.20 -11.39
CA SER A 23 1.52 -1.35 -12.57
C SER A 23 2.72 -1.75 -13.41
N THR A 24 2.59 -1.63 -14.70
CA THR A 24 3.74 -1.62 -15.60
C THR A 24 4.47 -0.29 -15.49
N PHE A 25 5.74 -0.28 -15.82
CA PHE A 25 6.56 0.92 -15.93
C PHE A 25 7.64 0.69 -17.00
N SER A 26 8.26 1.77 -17.48
CA SER A 26 9.40 1.73 -18.39
C SER A 26 10.63 2.34 -17.73
N HIS A 27 11.80 1.74 -17.93
CA HIS A 27 13.07 2.31 -17.50
C HIS A 27 13.39 3.67 -18.15
N GLU A 28 12.81 3.97 -19.32
CA GLU A 28 12.95 5.29 -19.94
C GLU A 28 12.27 6.40 -19.14
N LYS A 29 11.26 6.03 -18.31
CA LYS A 29 10.50 6.93 -17.44
C LYS A 29 10.88 6.80 -15.98
N GLU A 30 11.98 6.13 -15.71
CA GLU A 30 12.53 5.92 -14.38
C GLU A 30 13.74 6.82 -14.17
N LYS A 31 13.86 7.40 -12.99
CA LYS A 31 15.03 8.16 -12.56
C LYS A 31 15.42 7.72 -11.17
N ALA A 32 16.69 7.37 -11.01
CA ALA A 32 17.27 7.00 -9.72
C ALA A 32 18.55 7.79 -9.47
N SER A 33 18.65 8.35 -8.28
CA SER A 33 19.88 8.96 -7.76
C SER A 33 19.97 8.71 -6.25
N PRO A 34 21.13 8.88 -5.62
CA PRO A 34 21.24 8.73 -4.17
C PRO A 34 20.19 9.58 -3.43
N GLY A 35 19.32 8.93 -2.65
CA GLY A 35 18.26 9.57 -1.88
C GLY A 35 17.00 9.97 -2.66
N TYR A 36 16.92 9.70 -3.96
CA TYR A 36 15.75 10.04 -4.75
C TYR A 36 15.43 8.98 -5.81
N TYR A 37 14.15 8.64 -5.92
CA TYR A 37 13.63 7.74 -6.94
C TYR A 37 12.35 8.31 -7.55
N GLN A 38 12.22 8.22 -8.87
CA GLN A 38 11.01 8.61 -9.59
C GLN A 38 10.65 7.53 -10.61
N VAL A 39 9.36 7.26 -10.75
CA VAL A 39 8.84 6.36 -11.78
C VAL A 39 7.44 6.77 -12.23
N GLU A 40 7.11 6.53 -13.48
CA GLU A 40 5.74 6.60 -13.97
C GLU A 40 5.08 5.22 -13.92
N LEU A 41 3.92 5.17 -13.30
CA LEU A 41 3.08 3.98 -13.23
C LEU A 41 2.14 3.98 -14.44
N ASP A 42 2.54 3.32 -15.52
CA ASP A 42 1.88 3.40 -16.82
C ASP A 42 0.41 2.95 -16.78
N SER A 43 0.08 1.95 -15.96
CA SER A 43 -1.29 1.44 -15.83
C SER A 43 -2.28 2.48 -15.29
N TYR A 44 -1.80 3.52 -14.62
CA TYR A 44 -2.62 4.51 -13.93
C TYR A 44 -2.28 5.95 -14.34
N GLY A 45 -1.23 6.17 -15.14
CA GLY A 45 -0.73 7.51 -15.47
C GLY A 45 -0.28 8.32 -14.24
N ILE A 46 0.23 7.65 -13.23
CA ILE A 46 0.64 8.27 -11.98
C ILE A 46 2.16 8.41 -11.95
N LYS A 47 2.65 9.62 -11.71
CA LYS A 47 4.06 9.81 -11.37
C LYS A 47 4.26 9.61 -9.85
N ALA A 48 5.16 8.72 -9.48
CA ALA A 48 5.56 8.45 -8.12
C ALA A 48 6.98 8.96 -7.89
N GLU A 49 7.18 9.76 -6.85
CA GLU A 49 8.47 10.30 -6.42
C GLU A 49 8.70 9.92 -4.96
N LEU A 50 9.86 9.35 -4.68
CA LEU A 50 10.19 8.78 -3.38
C LEU A 50 11.52 9.32 -2.90
N THR A 51 11.58 9.67 -1.62
CA THR A 51 12.81 9.96 -0.91
C THR A 51 12.70 9.49 0.54
N ALA A 52 13.82 9.42 1.23
CA ALA A 52 13.82 8.99 2.61
C ALA A 52 14.91 9.70 3.41
N SER A 53 14.63 9.92 4.67
CA SER A 53 15.62 10.18 5.71
C SER A 53 15.83 8.91 6.55
N GLU A 54 16.61 9.01 7.62
CA GLU A 54 16.94 7.85 8.47
C GLU A 54 15.70 7.05 8.95
N ARG A 55 14.58 7.74 9.22
CA ARG A 55 13.37 7.11 9.80
C ARG A 55 12.08 7.49 9.12
N VAL A 56 12.14 8.33 8.09
CA VAL A 56 10.94 8.85 7.43
C VAL A 56 11.06 8.62 5.92
N GLY A 57 10.07 7.95 5.35
CA GLY A 57 9.88 7.87 3.90
C GLY A 57 8.92 8.96 3.43
N PHE A 58 9.30 9.71 2.42
CA PHE A 58 8.44 10.68 1.75
C PHE A 58 8.02 10.13 0.39
N HIS A 59 6.73 10.18 0.14
CA HIS A 59 6.12 9.75 -1.10
C HIS A 59 5.30 10.90 -1.67
N GLN A 60 5.58 11.27 -2.91
CA GLN A 60 4.76 12.21 -3.65
C GLN A 60 4.16 11.51 -4.86
N TYR A 61 2.84 11.59 -4.99
CA TYR A 61 2.11 11.01 -6.12
C TYR A 61 1.38 12.10 -6.88
N THR A 62 1.71 12.23 -8.16
CA THR A 62 0.99 13.12 -9.08
C THR A 62 -0.01 12.28 -9.84
N PHE A 63 -1.29 12.48 -9.55
CA PHE A 63 -2.39 11.78 -10.19
C PHE A 63 -2.86 12.51 -11.44
N PRO A 64 -3.32 11.81 -12.48
CA PRO A 64 -4.11 12.45 -13.53
C PRO A 64 -5.41 13.03 -12.96
N ALA A 65 -6.05 13.94 -13.69
CA ALA A 65 -7.34 14.48 -13.26
C ALA A 65 -8.38 13.36 -13.14
N SER A 66 -8.80 13.07 -11.92
CA SER A 66 -9.76 12.00 -11.61
C SER A 66 -10.44 12.26 -10.27
N ASN A 67 -11.68 11.83 -10.16
CA ASN A 67 -12.40 11.79 -8.89
C ASN A 67 -12.20 10.46 -8.13
N ASP A 68 -11.58 9.47 -8.79
CA ASP A 68 -11.39 8.10 -8.29
C ASP A 68 -9.91 7.80 -8.04
N ALA A 69 -9.24 8.71 -7.32
CA ALA A 69 -7.85 8.51 -6.90
C ALA A 69 -7.78 7.81 -5.53
N HIS A 70 -7.00 6.75 -5.44
CA HIS A 70 -6.92 5.91 -4.24
C HIS A 70 -5.47 5.65 -3.81
N ILE A 71 -5.28 5.43 -2.51
CA ILE A 71 -4.05 4.86 -1.94
C ILE A 71 -4.39 3.52 -1.30
N ILE A 72 -3.81 2.45 -1.80
CA ILE A 72 -3.94 1.11 -1.24
C ILE A 72 -2.75 0.84 -0.34
N LEU A 73 -3.02 0.51 0.92
CA LEU A 73 -2.03 0.07 1.89
C LEU A 73 -2.11 -1.45 2.04
N ASP A 74 -1.14 -2.14 1.46
CA ASP A 74 -1.04 -3.60 1.56
C ASP A 74 -0.18 -3.99 2.78
N MET A 75 -0.85 -4.50 3.80
CA MET A 75 -0.21 -4.92 5.06
C MET A 75 0.26 -6.37 5.05
N VAL A 76 -0.01 -7.13 3.99
CA VAL A 76 0.28 -8.57 3.95
C VAL A 76 1.27 -8.97 2.86
N TYR A 77 1.58 -8.07 1.93
CA TYR A 77 2.51 -8.35 0.84
C TYR A 77 3.90 -8.75 1.35
N ASN A 78 4.48 -9.78 0.76
CA ASN A 78 5.84 -10.22 0.98
C ASN A 78 6.62 -10.20 -0.34
N VAL A 79 7.84 -9.68 -0.31
CA VAL A 79 8.72 -9.58 -1.49
C VAL A 79 9.07 -10.97 -2.06
N TYR A 80 9.20 -11.95 -1.19
CA TYR A 80 9.39 -13.35 -1.58
C TYR A 80 8.11 -14.13 -1.30
N HIS A 81 7.71 -15.01 -2.21
CA HIS A 81 6.52 -15.86 -2.11
C HIS A 81 6.61 -16.91 -0.98
N HIS A 82 7.24 -16.56 0.12
CA HIS A 82 7.24 -17.39 1.31
C HIS A 82 5.94 -17.15 2.07
N ASP A 83 5.03 -18.08 1.90
CA ASP A 83 3.81 -18.14 2.71
C ASP A 83 4.15 -18.18 4.20
N ASN A 84 3.30 -17.55 5.03
CA ASN A 84 3.36 -17.57 6.49
C ASN A 84 4.42 -16.69 7.19
N LYS A 85 4.98 -15.68 6.55
CA LYS A 85 5.84 -14.71 7.27
C LYS A 85 5.06 -13.69 8.09
N ASN A 86 3.86 -13.31 7.66
CA ASN A 86 3.01 -12.40 8.42
C ASN A 86 2.41 -13.12 9.61
N VAL A 87 2.63 -12.59 10.80
CA VAL A 87 2.07 -13.10 12.05
C VAL A 87 0.86 -12.28 12.45
N TRP A 88 0.98 -10.95 12.35
CA TRP A 88 -0.05 -10.02 12.77
C TRP A 88 0.08 -8.68 12.05
N THR A 89 -1.04 -8.09 11.72
CA THR A 89 -1.12 -6.71 11.23
C THR A 89 -2.17 -5.94 12.01
N PHE A 90 -1.85 -4.69 12.30
CA PHE A 90 -2.77 -3.77 12.94
C PHE A 90 -2.72 -2.44 12.22
N MET A 91 -3.89 -1.85 12.01
CA MET A 91 -4.01 -0.52 11.43
C MET A 91 -5.15 0.24 12.12
N ARG A 92 -4.94 1.50 12.37
CA ARG A 92 -5.92 2.41 12.94
C ARG A 92 -5.93 3.73 12.18
N VAL A 93 -7.10 4.18 11.82
CA VAL A 93 -7.33 5.51 11.28
C VAL A 93 -7.52 6.46 12.46
N GLU A 94 -6.57 7.36 12.67
CA GLU A 94 -6.59 8.33 13.78
C GLU A 94 -7.49 9.51 13.46
N ASN A 95 -7.42 9.98 12.22
CA ASN A 95 -8.26 11.04 11.68
C ASN A 95 -8.24 10.95 10.13
N ASP A 96 -8.80 11.93 9.45
CA ASP A 96 -8.92 11.98 7.99
C ASP A 96 -7.59 12.09 7.20
N SER A 97 -6.47 12.22 7.88
CA SER A 97 -5.15 12.37 7.25
C SER A 97 -4.04 11.60 7.95
N LEU A 98 -4.34 10.83 8.99
CA LEU A 98 -3.34 10.09 9.77
C LEU A 98 -3.78 8.65 9.99
N VAL A 99 -2.95 7.73 9.56
CA VAL A 99 -3.10 6.30 9.79
C VAL A 99 -1.88 5.79 10.54
N THR A 100 -2.09 5.03 11.60
CA THR A 100 -1.04 4.35 12.36
C THR A 100 -1.20 2.85 12.31
N GLY A 101 -0.13 2.14 12.57
CA GLY A 101 -0.22 0.69 12.62
C GLY A 101 1.11 0.02 12.86
N TYR A 102 1.06 -1.30 12.82
CA TYR A 102 2.27 -2.12 12.82
C TYR A 102 2.04 -3.44 12.07
N ARG A 103 3.13 -3.99 11.62
CA ARG A 103 3.19 -5.32 11.03
C ARG A 103 4.17 -6.16 11.82
N GLN A 104 3.75 -7.36 12.19
CA GLN A 104 4.59 -8.36 12.81
C GLN A 104 4.86 -9.49 11.83
N THR A 105 6.11 -9.82 11.65
CA THR A 105 6.55 -10.92 10.79
C THR A 105 7.44 -11.88 11.53
N LYS A 106 7.53 -13.12 11.04
CA LYS A 106 8.49 -14.13 11.47
C LYS A 106 9.42 -14.51 10.30
N GLY A 107 10.52 -15.12 10.60
CA GLY A 107 11.51 -15.53 9.61
C GLY A 107 12.90 -15.58 10.22
N TRP A 108 13.89 -14.99 9.60
CA TRP A 108 15.26 -14.93 10.12
C TRP A 108 15.34 -14.38 11.54
N ALA A 109 14.59 -13.32 11.83
CA ALA A 109 14.34 -12.93 13.22
C ALA A 109 13.08 -13.64 13.72
N ARG A 110 13.10 -14.19 14.92
CA ARG A 110 11.96 -14.93 15.50
C ARG A 110 10.68 -14.09 15.50
N THR A 111 10.82 -12.80 15.79
CA THR A 111 9.72 -11.85 15.78
C THR A 111 10.25 -10.49 15.38
N LYS A 112 9.69 -9.91 14.33
CA LYS A 112 10.00 -8.55 13.88
C LYS A 112 8.71 -7.74 13.84
N LYS A 113 8.68 -6.65 14.58
CA LYS A 113 7.59 -5.67 14.55
C LYS A 113 8.08 -4.38 13.92
N VAL A 114 7.36 -3.89 12.94
CA VAL A 114 7.59 -2.60 12.31
C VAL A 114 6.36 -1.74 12.53
N PHE A 115 6.53 -0.66 13.27
CA PHE A 115 5.49 0.34 13.52
C PHE A 115 5.61 1.45 12.49
N PHE A 116 4.48 2.03 12.12
CA PHE A 116 4.43 3.15 11.21
C PHE A 116 3.37 4.18 11.60
N ALA A 117 3.59 5.41 11.19
CA ALA A 117 2.59 6.47 11.13
C ALA A 117 2.63 7.06 9.71
N MET A 118 1.51 7.08 9.02
CA MET A 118 1.38 7.59 7.66
C MET A 118 0.52 8.84 7.68
N LYS A 119 1.13 9.98 7.39
CA LYS A 119 0.47 11.27 7.29
C LYS A 119 0.23 11.63 5.85
N PHE A 120 -1.01 11.93 5.50
CA PHE A 120 -1.40 12.41 4.18
C PHE A 120 -1.41 13.94 4.16
N SER A 121 -0.99 14.53 3.05
CA SER A 121 -1.01 16.00 2.84
C SER A 121 -2.42 16.55 2.61
N LYS A 122 -3.34 15.70 2.17
CA LYS A 122 -4.75 16.02 1.98
C LYS A 122 -5.62 15.03 2.76
N PRO A 123 -6.74 15.46 3.31
CA PRO A 123 -7.67 14.54 3.95
C PRO A 123 -8.25 13.57 2.91
N PHE A 124 -8.40 12.31 3.29
CA PHE A 124 -9.12 11.33 2.48
C PHE A 124 -10.63 11.46 2.76
N LYS A 125 -11.43 11.34 1.71
CA LYS A 125 -12.89 11.47 1.80
C LYS A 125 -13.53 10.25 2.47
N SER A 126 -12.97 9.07 2.20
CA SER A 126 -13.46 7.80 2.72
C SER A 126 -12.31 6.80 2.81
N TYR A 127 -12.51 5.76 3.58
CA TYR A 127 -11.58 4.63 3.68
C TYR A 127 -12.34 3.35 3.93
N GLY A 128 -11.73 2.24 3.55
CA GLY A 128 -12.28 0.91 3.79
C GLY A 128 -11.15 -0.10 3.99
N HIS A 129 -11.51 -1.33 4.31
CA HIS A 129 -10.54 -2.41 4.42
C HIS A 129 -11.09 -3.70 3.80
N LYS A 130 -10.18 -4.53 3.34
CA LYS A 130 -10.49 -5.89 2.91
C LYS A 130 -9.59 -6.87 3.64
N LYS A 131 -10.18 -7.86 4.25
CA LYS A 131 -9.46 -8.99 4.83
C LYS A 131 -9.13 -9.99 3.72
N TYR A 132 -7.89 -10.44 3.64
CA TYR A 132 -7.53 -11.55 2.77
C TYR A 132 -8.06 -12.86 3.34
N ASN A 133 -8.99 -13.49 2.64
CA ASN A 133 -9.33 -14.89 2.86
C ASN A 133 -8.36 -15.75 2.04
N LYS A 134 -7.20 -16.09 2.58
CA LYS A 134 -6.51 -17.31 2.19
C LYS A 134 -7.02 -18.41 3.11
N GLU A 135 -7.50 -19.49 2.54
CA GLU A 135 -8.10 -20.63 3.25
C GLU A 135 -7.19 -21.27 4.32
N ASN A 136 -5.92 -20.89 4.40
CA ASN A 136 -4.93 -21.45 5.33
C ASN A 136 -4.20 -20.40 6.18
N ASN A 137 -4.69 -19.16 6.28
CA ASN A 137 -4.01 -18.11 7.04
C ASN A 137 -4.97 -17.44 8.02
N GLU A 138 -5.39 -18.18 9.04
CA GLU A 138 -6.27 -17.73 10.12
C GLU A 138 -5.68 -16.61 11.00
N ASN A 139 -4.39 -16.29 10.82
CA ASN A 139 -3.64 -15.38 11.70
C ASN A 139 -3.56 -13.94 11.18
N HIS A 140 -4.38 -13.54 10.22
CA HIS A 140 -4.42 -12.17 9.72
C HIS A 140 -5.61 -11.43 10.29
N PHE A 141 -5.38 -10.71 11.36
CA PHE A 141 -6.34 -9.76 11.89
C PHE A 141 -6.01 -8.36 11.38
N LEU A 142 -6.96 -7.73 10.72
CA LEU A 142 -6.94 -6.31 10.42
C LEU A 142 -7.90 -5.62 11.39
N GLY A 143 -7.37 -4.96 12.40
CA GLY A 143 -8.16 -4.12 13.29
C GLY A 143 -8.39 -2.75 12.67
N VAL A 144 -9.62 -2.46 12.28
CA VAL A 144 -10.02 -1.12 11.84
C VAL A 144 -11.13 -0.64 12.78
N THR A 145 -10.95 0.53 13.37
CA THR A 145 -11.88 1.09 14.35
C THR A 145 -13.12 1.73 13.72
N LYS A 146 -13.07 2.07 12.43
CA LYS A 146 -14.23 2.52 11.64
C LYS A 146 -13.95 2.24 10.17
N ALA A 147 -14.77 1.49 9.51
CA ALA A 147 -14.69 1.28 8.07
C ALA A 147 -16.09 1.39 7.48
N GLU A 148 -16.23 2.28 6.51
CA GLU A 148 -17.32 2.26 5.56
C GLU A 148 -16.74 1.75 4.24
N TYR A 149 -17.43 0.83 3.60
CA TYR A 149 -17.02 0.32 2.31
C TYR A 149 -17.22 1.40 1.24
N CYS A 150 -16.20 1.65 0.46
CA CYS A 150 -16.30 2.38 -0.79
C CYS A 150 -16.56 1.43 -1.94
#